data_6c390a0158dcd800a4e7858ad970bafd
#
_entry.id   6c390a0158dcd800a4e7858ad970bafd
#
_cell.length_a   1.000
_cell.length_b   1.000
_cell.length_c   1.000
_cell.angle_alpha   90.00
_cell.angle_beta   90.00
_cell.angle_gamma   90.00
#
_symmetry.space_group_name_H-M   'P 1'
#
loop_
_entity.id
_entity.type
_entity.pdbx_description
1 polymer ?
#
loop_
_entity_poly.entity_id
_entity_poly.type
_entity_poly.pdbx_seq_one_letter_code
_entity_poly.pdbx_strand_id
1 'polypeptide(L)'
;PGRELYVSVVGNTRLTTFPAWELVIDDQNENEPLIATAKVKHDLEYQAKRGVRIRAAEGLSKALAARLGWMSKRIYRVLELSGYARIDYRLDANGELYFLDANPNPDICESEEFASAARYDGVEYPELLQRIVRLGMGARPLSAAG
;
A
#
# COMPACT_ATOMS: atom_id res chain seq x y z
N PRO A 1 3.36 14.77 -12.07
CA PRO A 1 2.52 13.82 -12.79
C PRO A 1 3.07 12.42 -12.59
N GLY A 2 2.19 11.41 -12.62
CA GLY A 2 2.56 10.01 -12.42
C GLY A 2 1.48 9.21 -11.70
N ARG A 3 1.66 7.87 -11.64
CA ARG A 3 0.75 6.93 -10.98
C ARG A 3 1.06 6.86 -9.49
N GLU A 4 0.05 6.83 -8.65
CA GLU A 4 0.22 6.60 -7.21
C GLU A 4 -0.03 5.12 -6.91
N LEU A 5 0.99 4.45 -6.37
CA LEU A 5 0.99 3.02 -6.12
C LEU A 5 1.11 2.72 -4.63
N TYR A 6 0.39 1.71 -4.18
CA TYR A 6 0.36 1.23 -2.81
C TYR A 6 0.85 -0.20 -2.73
N VAL A 7 1.79 -0.48 -1.84
CA VAL A 7 2.31 -1.84 -1.61
C VAL A 7 2.11 -2.23 -0.16
N SER A 8 1.27 -3.21 0.08
CA SER A 8 1.02 -3.77 1.41
C SER A 8 2.12 -4.75 1.78
N VAL A 9 2.65 -4.62 2.99
CA VAL A 9 3.72 -5.47 3.56
C VAL A 9 3.23 -6.08 4.86
N VAL A 10 3.45 -7.38 5.04
CA VAL A 10 3.08 -8.14 6.25
C VAL A 10 4.29 -8.94 6.75
N GLY A 11 4.57 -8.90 8.04
CA GLY A 11 5.59 -9.72 8.69
C GLY A 11 6.47 -8.95 9.66
N ASN A 12 7.24 -9.70 10.46
CA ASN A 12 8.26 -9.16 11.35
C ASN A 12 9.66 -9.50 10.80
N THR A 13 10.06 -10.77 10.85
CA THR A 13 11.36 -11.24 10.36
C THR A 13 11.29 -11.61 8.87
N ARG A 14 10.28 -12.40 8.50
CA ARG A 14 9.99 -12.74 7.10
C ARG A 14 8.90 -11.83 6.58
N LEU A 15 9.19 -11.06 5.54
CA LEU A 15 8.27 -10.09 4.96
C LEU A 15 7.64 -10.65 3.68
N THR A 16 6.31 -10.55 3.61
CA THR A 16 5.52 -10.75 2.39
C THR A 16 5.06 -9.39 1.89
N THR A 17 5.14 -9.16 0.59
CA THR A 17 4.52 -8.01 -0.08
C THR A 17 3.41 -8.53 -0.97
N PHE A 18 2.25 -7.88 -0.93
CA PHE A 18 1.17 -8.16 -1.86
C PHE A 18 1.34 -7.37 -3.17
N PRO A 19 0.67 -7.77 -4.25
CA PRO A 19 0.67 -7.03 -5.51
C PRO A 19 0.31 -5.54 -5.30
N ALA A 20 0.95 -4.67 -6.08
CA ALA A 20 0.70 -3.23 -5.98
C ALA A 20 -0.72 -2.87 -6.39
N TRP A 21 -1.30 -1.93 -5.69
CA TRP A 21 -2.59 -1.28 -6.01
C TRP A 21 -2.33 0.15 -6.43
N GLU A 22 -3.25 0.75 -7.17
CA GLU A 22 -3.12 2.11 -7.67
C GLU A 22 -4.37 2.95 -7.42
N LEU A 23 -4.16 4.23 -7.18
CA LEU A 23 -5.19 5.24 -7.20
C LEU A 23 -5.47 5.67 -8.64
N VAL A 24 -6.71 5.54 -9.07
CA VAL A 24 -7.19 5.97 -10.39
C VAL A 24 -8.30 7.00 -10.21
N ILE A 25 -8.25 8.06 -11.00
CA ILE A 25 -9.28 9.09 -11.08
C ILE A 25 -9.78 9.11 -12.53
N ASP A 26 -11.04 8.75 -12.77
CA ASP A 26 -11.60 8.64 -14.11
C ASP A 26 -11.77 10.01 -14.79
N ASP A 27 -12.16 11.03 -14.03
CA ASP A 27 -12.38 12.40 -14.54
C ASP A 27 -11.13 13.26 -14.27
N GLN A 28 -10.02 12.91 -14.95
CA GLN A 28 -8.82 13.74 -14.94
C GLN A 28 -8.88 14.83 -16.00
N ASN A 29 -8.87 16.08 -15.57
CA ASN A 29 -8.37 17.16 -16.43
C ASN A 29 -6.86 16.96 -16.60
N GLU A 30 -6.36 16.88 -17.83
CA GLU A 30 -4.95 16.62 -18.17
C GLU A 30 -3.94 17.56 -17.47
N ASN A 31 -4.40 18.67 -16.89
CA ASN A 31 -3.60 19.68 -16.20
C ASN A 31 -3.63 19.60 -14.67
N GLU A 32 -4.42 18.70 -14.05
CA GLU A 32 -4.44 18.55 -12.61
C GLU A 32 -3.47 17.42 -12.17
N PRO A 33 -2.52 17.70 -11.27
CA PRO A 33 -1.66 16.65 -10.75
C PRO A 33 -2.50 15.63 -9.96
N LEU A 34 -2.27 14.35 -10.22
CA LEU A 34 -2.85 13.23 -9.47
C LEU A 34 -2.20 13.21 -8.09
N ILE A 35 -2.77 13.95 -7.14
CA ILE A 35 -2.31 13.99 -5.75
C ILE A 35 -3.47 13.48 -4.89
N ALA A 36 -3.20 12.47 -4.08
CA ALA A 36 -4.12 11.99 -3.05
C ALA A 36 -4.23 13.03 -1.92
N THR A 37 -4.89 14.15 -2.24
CA THR A 37 -5.19 15.19 -1.24
C THR A 37 -6.13 14.64 -0.17
N ALA A 38 -6.24 15.32 0.98
CA ALA A 38 -7.21 14.96 2.01
C ALA A 38 -8.65 14.82 1.47
N LYS A 39 -9.02 15.64 0.48
CA LYS A 39 -10.32 15.51 -0.22
C LYS A 39 -10.45 14.20 -0.99
N VAL A 40 -9.40 13.81 -1.72
CA VAL A 40 -9.38 12.54 -2.46
C VAL A 40 -9.46 11.34 -1.51
N LYS A 41 -8.84 11.44 -0.33
CA LYS A 41 -8.79 10.34 0.65
C LYS A 41 -10.04 10.23 1.54
N HIS A 42 -10.74 11.34 1.83
CA HIS A 42 -11.75 11.36 2.91
C HIS A 42 -13.11 11.95 2.51
N ASP A 43 -13.26 12.52 1.32
CA ASP A 43 -14.52 13.10 0.85
C ASP A 43 -15.21 12.14 -0.13
N LEU A 44 -16.16 11.36 0.39
CA LEU A 44 -16.89 10.34 -0.39
C LEU A 44 -17.70 10.95 -1.55
N GLU A 45 -18.26 12.15 -1.38
CA GLU A 45 -18.98 12.83 -2.46
C GLU A 45 -18.02 13.27 -3.58
N TYR A 46 -16.86 13.77 -3.20
CA TYR A 46 -15.80 14.12 -4.15
C TYR A 46 -15.27 12.89 -4.89
N GLN A 47 -15.04 11.78 -4.17
CA GLN A 47 -14.61 10.51 -4.76
C GLN A 47 -15.62 9.99 -5.78
N ALA A 48 -16.91 9.96 -5.41
CA ALA A 48 -17.98 9.52 -6.28
C ALA A 48 -18.12 10.41 -7.53
N LYS A 49 -18.01 11.73 -7.37
CA LYS A 49 -18.12 12.71 -8.46
C LYS A 49 -16.95 12.63 -9.45
N ARG A 50 -15.76 12.33 -8.98
CA ARG A 50 -14.51 12.25 -9.79
C ARG A 50 -14.17 10.84 -10.24
N GLY A 51 -14.95 9.82 -9.85
CA GLY A 51 -14.65 8.42 -10.15
C GLY A 51 -13.33 7.96 -9.54
N VAL A 52 -13.03 8.39 -8.30
CA VAL A 52 -11.83 7.96 -7.58
C VAL A 52 -11.97 6.49 -7.22
N ARG A 53 -11.03 5.67 -7.65
CA ARG A 53 -11.00 4.23 -7.38
C ARG A 53 -9.60 3.77 -7.01
N ILE A 54 -9.53 2.79 -6.11
CA ILE A 54 -8.29 2.08 -5.80
C ILE A 54 -8.47 0.65 -6.33
N ARG A 55 -7.56 0.21 -7.19
CA ARG A 55 -7.62 -1.11 -7.84
C ARG A 55 -6.24 -1.74 -7.97
N ALA A 56 -6.19 -3.01 -8.35
CA ALA A 56 -4.93 -3.66 -8.68
C ALA A 56 -4.22 -2.88 -9.81
N ALA A 57 -2.93 -2.61 -9.62
CA ALA A 57 -2.14 -1.85 -10.58
C ALA A 57 -1.91 -2.67 -11.85
N GLU A 58 -2.41 -2.15 -12.98
CA GLU A 58 -2.27 -2.80 -14.29
C GLU A 58 -1.05 -2.29 -15.05
N GLY A 59 -0.53 -3.10 -15.98
CA GLY A 59 0.53 -2.72 -16.91
C GLY A 59 1.92 -2.55 -16.27
N LEU A 60 2.11 -3.01 -15.02
CA LEU A 60 3.44 -3.04 -14.42
C LEU A 60 4.25 -4.19 -15.03
N SER A 61 5.48 -3.91 -15.49
CA SER A 61 6.38 -4.98 -15.90
C SER A 61 6.76 -5.86 -14.72
N LYS A 62 7.10 -7.14 -14.97
CA LYS A 62 7.58 -8.06 -13.93
C LYS A 62 8.78 -7.50 -13.17
N ALA A 63 9.69 -6.80 -13.87
CA ALA A 63 10.86 -6.16 -13.26
C ALA A 63 10.46 -5.03 -12.30
N LEU A 64 9.50 -4.18 -12.70
CA LEU A 64 9.00 -3.10 -11.86
C LEU A 64 8.23 -3.61 -10.63
N ALA A 65 7.38 -4.62 -10.80
CA ALA A 65 6.69 -5.27 -9.68
C ALA A 65 7.68 -5.90 -8.67
N ALA A 66 8.72 -6.57 -9.16
CA ALA A 66 9.79 -7.11 -8.32
C ALA A 66 10.58 -6.00 -7.60
N ARG A 67 10.89 -4.89 -8.29
CA ARG A 67 11.56 -3.71 -7.71
C ARG A 67 10.71 -3.10 -6.59
N LEU A 68 9.41 -2.91 -6.81
CA LEU A 68 8.46 -2.44 -5.79
C LEU A 68 8.48 -3.32 -4.54
N GLY A 69 8.32 -4.62 -4.71
CA GLY A 69 8.35 -5.56 -3.59
C GLY A 69 9.68 -5.54 -2.82
N TRP A 70 10.81 -5.49 -3.53
CA TRP A 70 12.13 -5.42 -2.90
C TRP A 70 12.33 -4.10 -2.13
N MET A 71 11.98 -2.96 -2.76
CA MET A 71 12.08 -1.63 -2.13
C MET A 71 11.20 -1.53 -0.90
N SER A 72 9.95 -2.01 -0.97
CA SER A 72 9.01 -1.99 0.15
C SER A 72 9.53 -2.77 1.35
N LYS A 73 10.08 -3.97 1.13
CA LYS A 73 10.72 -4.75 2.21
C LYS A 73 11.95 -4.03 2.79
N ARG A 74 12.72 -3.33 1.97
CA ARG A 74 13.88 -2.56 2.44
C ARG A 74 13.47 -1.35 3.26
N ILE A 75 12.50 -0.56 2.78
CA ILE A 75 11.93 0.60 3.52
C ILE A 75 11.35 0.13 4.85
N TYR A 76 10.56 -0.94 4.83
CA TYR A 76 9.95 -1.52 6.03
C TYR A 76 10.99 -1.85 7.11
N ARG A 77 12.15 -2.44 6.73
CA ARG A 77 13.23 -2.75 7.66
C ARG A 77 13.98 -1.51 8.14
N VAL A 78 14.26 -0.56 7.24
CA VAL A 78 14.98 0.69 7.60
C VAL A 78 14.17 1.54 8.58
N LEU A 79 12.84 1.54 8.43
CA LEU A 79 11.93 2.24 9.34
C LEU A 79 11.55 1.41 10.58
N GLU A 80 12.15 0.22 10.75
CA GLU A 80 11.90 -0.68 11.89
C GLU A 80 10.42 -1.02 12.11
N LEU A 81 9.66 -1.10 11.01
CA LEU A 81 8.24 -1.44 11.06
C LEU A 81 8.02 -2.90 11.44
N SER A 82 6.87 -3.20 12.05
CA SER A 82 6.50 -4.54 12.48
C SER A 82 5.01 -4.81 12.26
N GLY A 83 4.64 -6.09 12.14
CA GLY A 83 3.27 -6.52 11.91
C GLY A 83 2.85 -6.31 10.46
N TYR A 84 2.38 -5.14 10.12
CA TYR A 84 1.95 -4.79 8.77
C TYR A 84 2.11 -3.29 8.51
N ALA A 85 2.25 -2.91 7.24
CA ALA A 85 2.33 -1.52 6.82
C ALA A 85 1.98 -1.38 5.33
N ARG A 86 1.62 -0.18 4.90
CA ARG A 86 1.48 0.18 3.49
C ARG A 86 2.58 1.18 3.12
N ILE A 87 3.23 0.92 1.99
CA ILE A 87 4.26 1.79 1.44
C ILE A 87 3.71 2.42 0.17
N ASP A 88 3.71 3.74 0.14
CA ASP A 88 3.13 4.54 -0.93
C ASP A 88 4.23 5.09 -1.85
N TYR A 89 4.00 5.01 -3.16
CA TYR A 89 4.95 5.40 -4.19
C TYR A 89 4.32 6.30 -5.24
N ARG A 90 5.17 7.10 -5.88
CA ARG A 90 4.88 7.74 -7.17
C ARG A 90 5.72 7.07 -8.25
N LEU A 91 5.06 6.60 -9.30
CA LEU A 91 5.69 6.12 -10.53
C LEU A 91 5.55 7.21 -11.59
N ASP A 92 6.65 7.76 -12.06
CA ASP A 92 6.63 8.79 -13.10
C ASP A 92 6.53 8.18 -14.52
N ALA A 93 6.42 9.03 -15.53
CA ALA A 93 6.32 8.63 -16.93
C ALA A 93 7.60 7.95 -17.47
N ASN A 94 8.74 8.15 -16.82
CA ASN A 94 10.02 7.55 -17.18
C ASN A 94 10.22 6.17 -16.51
N GLY A 95 9.27 5.73 -15.67
CA GLY A 95 9.38 4.48 -14.93
C GLY A 95 10.18 4.59 -13.62
N GLU A 96 10.46 5.81 -13.15
CA GLU A 96 11.15 6.03 -11.88
C GLU A 96 10.17 6.01 -10.71
N LEU A 97 10.60 5.34 -9.63
CA LEU A 97 9.84 5.20 -8.41
C LEU A 97 10.34 6.18 -7.34
N TYR A 98 9.41 6.97 -6.82
CA TYR A 98 9.64 7.87 -5.69
C TYR A 98 8.85 7.37 -4.49
N PHE A 99 9.53 7.18 -3.36
CA PHE A 99 8.89 6.90 -2.08
C PHE A 99 8.14 8.15 -1.60
N LEU A 100 6.88 7.98 -1.22
CA LEU A 100 6.04 9.06 -0.71
C LEU A 100 5.84 8.96 0.80
N ASP A 101 5.36 7.80 1.25
CA ASP A 101 4.97 7.60 2.65
C ASP A 101 5.06 6.12 3.05
N ALA A 102 5.16 5.89 4.36
CA ALA A 102 5.03 4.58 4.97
C ALA A 102 4.00 4.65 6.10
N ASN A 103 2.83 4.09 5.89
CA ASN A 103 1.76 4.02 6.87
C ASN A 103 1.90 2.74 7.72
N PRO A 104 2.26 2.83 9.02
CA PRO A 104 2.43 1.67 9.89
C PRO A 104 1.09 1.10 10.41
N ASN A 105 -0.02 1.76 10.14
CA ASN A 105 -1.36 1.32 10.55
C ASN A 105 -2.39 1.62 9.44
N PRO A 106 -2.25 0.99 8.26
CA PRO A 106 -3.23 1.14 7.19
C PRO A 106 -4.57 0.54 7.59
N ASP A 107 -5.65 1.03 6.96
CA ASP A 107 -6.96 0.41 7.13
C ASP A 107 -6.94 -1.02 6.58
N ILE A 108 -7.37 -1.97 7.41
CA ILE A 108 -7.43 -3.40 7.07
C ILE A 108 -8.87 -3.90 6.94
N CYS A 109 -9.87 -3.01 6.86
CA CYS A 109 -11.24 -3.44 6.54
C CYS A 109 -11.27 -4.26 5.26
N GLU A 110 -12.20 -5.21 5.18
CA GLU A 110 -12.27 -6.17 4.07
C GLU A 110 -12.42 -5.52 2.69
N SER A 111 -13.08 -4.34 2.64
CA SER A 111 -13.29 -3.55 1.43
C SER A 111 -12.09 -2.72 1.00
N GLU A 112 -11.12 -2.51 1.90
CA GLU A 112 -9.99 -1.62 1.68
C GLU A 112 -8.85 -2.28 0.88
N GLU A 113 -7.95 -1.46 0.36
CA GLU A 113 -6.90 -1.90 -0.55
C GLU A 113 -5.95 -2.93 0.06
N PHE A 114 -5.70 -2.85 1.38
CA PHE A 114 -4.79 -3.79 2.05
C PHE A 114 -5.34 -5.22 2.01
N ALA A 115 -6.59 -5.42 2.43
CA ALA A 115 -7.26 -6.71 2.41
C ALA A 115 -7.53 -7.18 0.97
N SER A 116 -7.89 -6.25 0.09
CA SER A 116 -8.12 -6.55 -1.33
C SER A 116 -6.84 -7.02 -2.03
N ALA A 117 -5.67 -6.41 -1.73
CA ALA A 117 -4.38 -6.82 -2.27
C ALA A 117 -3.97 -8.22 -1.77
N ALA A 118 -4.24 -8.52 -0.49
CA ALA A 118 -4.00 -9.85 0.09
C ALA A 118 -4.87 -10.92 -0.60
N ARG A 119 -6.16 -10.66 -0.78
CA ARG A 119 -7.09 -11.55 -1.47
C ARG A 119 -6.71 -11.78 -2.93
N TYR A 120 -6.26 -10.74 -3.62
CA TYR A 120 -5.78 -10.84 -5.00
C TYR A 120 -4.54 -11.75 -5.11
N ASP A 121 -3.73 -11.84 -4.06
CA ASP A 121 -2.57 -12.75 -3.94
C ASP A 121 -2.96 -14.14 -3.35
N GLY A 122 -4.25 -14.41 -3.17
CA GLY A 122 -4.76 -15.70 -2.68
C GLY A 122 -4.80 -15.85 -1.15
N VAL A 123 -4.66 -14.74 -0.40
CA VAL A 123 -4.79 -14.74 1.06
C VAL A 123 -6.17 -14.20 1.45
N GLU A 124 -7.05 -15.09 1.87
CA GLU A 124 -8.41 -14.74 2.27
C GLU A 124 -8.43 -13.86 3.54
N TYR A 125 -9.47 -13.05 3.68
CA TYR A 125 -9.56 -12.05 4.75
C TYR A 125 -9.42 -12.62 6.17
N PRO A 126 -10.07 -13.74 6.54
CA PRO A 126 -9.86 -14.35 7.85
C PRO A 126 -8.41 -14.80 8.09
N GLU A 127 -7.74 -15.30 7.04
CA GLU A 127 -6.34 -15.70 7.12
C GLU A 127 -5.41 -14.49 7.31
N LEU A 128 -5.68 -13.39 6.60
CA LEU A 128 -4.96 -12.13 6.77
C LEU A 128 -5.03 -11.64 8.22
N LEU A 129 -6.24 -11.59 8.81
CA LEU A 129 -6.43 -11.18 10.18
C LEU A 129 -5.69 -12.10 11.16
N GLN A 130 -5.75 -13.42 10.97
CA GLN A 130 -5.02 -14.36 11.79
C GLN A 130 -3.49 -14.15 11.70
N ARG A 131 -2.97 -13.85 10.50
CA ARG A 131 -1.54 -13.53 10.33
C ARG A 131 -1.15 -12.29 11.12
N ILE A 132 -1.93 -11.21 11.02
CA ILE A 132 -1.69 -9.95 11.73
C ILE A 132 -1.73 -10.17 13.25
N VAL A 133 -2.74 -10.87 13.77
CA VAL A 133 -2.84 -11.19 15.20
C VAL A 133 -1.62 -11.99 15.68
N ARG A 134 -1.21 -13.03 14.96
CA ARG A 134 -0.03 -13.84 15.31
C ARG A 134 1.26 -13.01 15.32
N LEU A 135 1.41 -12.08 14.40
CA LEU A 135 2.56 -11.18 14.35
C LEU A 135 2.59 -10.24 15.56
N GLY A 136 1.44 -9.70 15.96
CA GLY A 136 1.31 -8.89 17.18
C GLY A 136 1.61 -9.67 18.46
N MET A 137 1.15 -10.91 18.57
CA MET A 137 1.44 -11.79 19.72
C MET A 137 2.91 -12.20 19.82
N GLY A 138 3.60 -12.31 18.67
CA GLY A 138 5.03 -12.63 18.59
C GLY A 138 5.95 -11.40 18.64
N ALA A 139 5.39 -10.18 18.64
CA ALA A 139 6.17 -8.96 18.75
C ALA A 139 6.80 -8.89 20.15
N ARG A 140 8.13 -8.74 20.24
CA ARG A 140 8.79 -8.42 21.51
C ARG A 140 8.23 -7.08 22.01
N PRO A 141 7.88 -6.95 23.30
CA PRO A 141 7.57 -5.65 23.86
C PRO A 141 8.77 -4.72 23.59
N LEU A 142 8.49 -3.51 23.07
CA LEU A 142 9.50 -2.47 22.98
C LEU A 142 10.09 -2.32 24.38
N SER A 143 11.38 -2.62 24.56
CA SER A 143 12.06 -2.32 25.80
C SER A 143 11.89 -0.83 26.02
N ALA A 144 11.23 -0.45 27.11
CA ALA A 144 11.20 0.93 27.55
C ALA A 144 12.66 1.40 27.61
N ALA A 145 13.01 2.34 26.73
CA ALA A 145 14.30 3.00 26.79
C ALA A 145 14.33 3.73 28.15
N GLY A 146 15.20 3.23 29.06
CA GLY A 146 15.49 3.88 30.33
C GLY A 146 16.30 5.16 30.11
#